data_8bc6a50c40653ab7178711a79673c466
#
_entry.id   8bc6a50c40653ab7178711a79673c466
#
_cell.length_a   1.000
_cell.length_b   1.000
_cell.length_c   1.000
_cell.angle_alpha   90.00
_cell.angle_beta   90.00
_cell.angle_gamma   90.00
#
_symmetry.space_group_name_H-M   'P 1'
#
loop_
_entity.id
_entity.type
_entity.pdbx_description
1 polymer ?
#
loop_
_entity_poly.entity_id
_entity_poly.type
_entity_poly.pdbx_seq_one_letter_code
_entity_poly.pdbx_strand_id
1 'polypeptide(L)'
;MSVLSARYGTSATQRGTAWQFTLKNLDTKSVPEQLTGINRFFNQTIRWQSDEEIYGETDFWATPAETLGLGRGDCEDFTIAKYVSLRQLGIPADQLRLTYVKLQMTGGRSQAHMVLAWYATPGSVPLILDNANTQILPASQRRDLRPVFSFTSDALWIAGSRQNDNINPSSRLSQWRQMLNRAQAEGITL
;
A
#
# COMPACT_ATOMS: atom_id res chain seq x y z
N MET A 1 -17.67 -2.44 -10.57
CA MET A 1 -17.65 -3.83 -11.10
C MET A 1 -17.69 -3.87 -12.64
N SER A 2 -18.57 -3.13 -13.32
CA SER A 2 -18.61 -3.06 -14.79
C SER A 2 -17.29 -2.58 -15.42
N VAL A 3 -16.58 -1.65 -14.77
CA VAL A 3 -15.30 -1.10 -15.25
C VAL A 3 -14.20 -2.16 -15.26
N LEU A 4 -14.07 -2.96 -14.18
CA LEU A 4 -13.06 -4.04 -14.11
C LEU A 4 -13.28 -5.11 -15.17
N SER A 5 -14.54 -5.51 -15.38
CA SER A 5 -14.89 -6.49 -16.40
C SER A 5 -14.58 -6.00 -17.82
N ALA A 6 -14.97 -4.78 -18.13
CA ALA A 6 -14.79 -4.21 -19.47
C ALA A 6 -13.32 -3.96 -19.81
N ARG A 7 -12.51 -3.55 -18.82
CA ARG A 7 -11.11 -3.15 -19.03
C ARG A 7 -10.11 -4.31 -18.86
N TYR A 8 -10.38 -5.26 -17.94
CA TYR A 8 -9.40 -6.26 -17.53
C TYR A 8 -9.89 -7.72 -17.60
N GLY A 9 -11.15 -7.94 -18.03
CA GLY A 9 -11.71 -9.28 -18.24
C GLY A 9 -12.16 -10.02 -16.96
N THR A 10 -12.48 -11.31 -17.13
CA THR A 10 -13.16 -12.13 -16.10
C THR A 10 -12.33 -12.32 -14.83
N SER A 11 -11.02 -12.56 -14.94
CA SER A 11 -10.14 -12.75 -13.76
C SER A 11 -10.08 -11.50 -12.88
N ALA A 12 -10.12 -10.30 -13.49
CA ALA A 12 -10.20 -9.05 -12.78
C ALA A 12 -11.51 -8.89 -12.01
N THR A 13 -12.61 -9.30 -12.64
CA THR A 13 -13.94 -9.30 -11.99
C THR A 13 -13.97 -10.23 -10.79
N GLN A 14 -13.34 -11.40 -10.89
CA GLN A 14 -13.23 -12.34 -9.77
C GLN A 14 -12.42 -11.73 -8.60
N ARG A 15 -11.28 -11.12 -8.88
CA ARG A 15 -10.46 -10.45 -7.84
C ARG A 15 -11.20 -9.28 -7.20
N GLY A 16 -11.88 -8.45 -8.00
CA GLY A 16 -12.69 -7.34 -7.47
C GLY A 16 -13.86 -7.82 -6.60
N THR A 17 -14.55 -8.90 -7.00
CA THR A 17 -15.62 -9.52 -6.20
C THR A 17 -15.06 -10.08 -4.88
N ALA A 18 -13.94 -10.77 -4.93
CA ALA A 18 -13.28 -11.30 -3.74
C ALA A 18 -12.83 -10.16 -2.79
N TRP A 19 -12.34 -9.04 -3.33
CA TRP A 19 -12.02 -7.86 -2.54
C TRP A 19 -13.24 -7.28 -1.83
N GLN A 20 -14.35 -7.06 -2.55
CA GLN A 20 -15.60 -6.56 -1.95
C GLN A 20 -16.15 -7.51 -0.89
N PHE A 21 -16.09 -8.81 -1.15
CA PHE A 21 -16.50 -9.82 -0.17
C PHE A 21 -15.60 -9.79 1.08
N THR A 22 -14.30 -9.60 0.90
CA THR A 22 -13.34 -9.46 2.01
C THR A 22 -13.65 -8.22 2.84
N LEU A 23 -13.88 -7.06 2.22
CA LEU A 23 -14.26 -5.84 2.91
C LEU A 23 -15.56 -6.05 3.72
N LYS A 24 -16.59 -6.60 3.09
CA LYS A 24 -17.87 -6.88 3.77
C LYS A 24 -17.70 -7.78 5.00
N ASN A 25 -16.89 -8.82 4.90
CA ASN A 25 -16.64 -9.75 6.02
C ASN A 25 -15.79 -9.13 7.14
N LEU A 26 -14.99 -8.13 6.84
CA LEU A 26 -14.11 -7.45 7.80
C LEU A 26 -14.75 -6.22 8.43
N ASP A 27 -15.84 -5.71 7.89
CA ASP A 27 -16.48 -4.44 8.28
C ASP A 27 -16.83 -4.39 9.77
N THR A 28 -17.30 -5.51 10.33
CA THR A 28 -17.67 -5.63 11.74
C THR A 28 -16.59 -6.26 12.63
N LYS A 29 -15.40 -6.50 12.09
CA LYS A 29 -14.31 -7.14 12.81
C LYS A 29 -13.46 -6.12 13.56
N SER A 30 -12.70 -6.60 14.55
CA SER A 30 -11.72 -5.79 15.27
C SER A 30 -10.62 -5.27 14.33
N VAL A 31 -10.02 -4.14 14.67
CA VAL A 31 -8.93 -3.54 13.86
C VAL A 31 -7.79 -4.54 13.61
N PRO A 32 -7.29 -5.33 14.58
CA PRO A 32 -6.27 -6.36 14.29
C PRO A 32 -6.71 -7.40 13.26
N GLU A 33 -7.98 -7.81 13.26
CA GLU A 33 -8.54 -8.73 12.26
C GLU A 33 -8.63 -8.07 10.88
N GLN A 34 -9.03 -6.79 10.83
CA GLN A 34 -9.06 -6.00 9.60
C GLN A 34 -7.66 -5.87 8.99
N LEU A 35 -6.65 -5.48 9.78
CA LEU A 35 -5.26 -5.39 9.34
C LEU A 35 -4.77 -6.73 8.78
N THR A 36 -5.00 -7.81 9.51
CA THR A 36 -4.57 -9.17 9.12
C THR A 36 -5.29 -9.64 7.85
N GLY A 37 -6.59 -9.43 7.78
CA GLY A 37 -7.41 -9.83 6.63
C GLY A 37 -7.01 -9.12 5.34
N ILE A 38 -6.84 -7.79 5.39
CA ILE A 38 -6.44 -6.98 4.24
C ILE A 38 -5.00 -7.29 3.82
N ASN A 39 -4.06 -7.37 4.78
CA ASN A 39 -2.68 -7.72 4.46
C ASN A 39 -2.59 -9.08 3.75
N ARG A 40 -3.27 -10.10 4.30
CA ARG A 40 -3.32 -11.44 3.71
C ARG A 40 -3.96 -11.44 2.33
N PHE A 41 -5.09 -10.75 2.17
CA PHE A 41 -5.81 -10.70 0.89
C PHE A 41 -4.90 -10.23 -0.25
N PHE A 42 -4.28 -9.05 -0.10
CA PHE A 42 -3.43 -8.53 -1.18
C PHE A 42 -2.17 -9.37 -1.38
N ASN A 43 -1.50 -9.80 -0.31
CA ASN A 43 -0.29 -10.61 -0.41
C ASN A 43 -0.53 -12.00 -1.07
N GLN A 44 -1.76 -12.52 -1.03
CA GLN A 44 -2.13 -13.79 -1.69
C GLN A 44 -2.73 -13.60 -3.07
N THR A 45 -3.36 -12.45 -3.34
CA THR A 45 -4.11 -12.21 -4.58
C THR A 45 -3.26 -11.56 -5.66
N ILE A 46 -2.31 -10.70 -5.28
CA ILE A 46 -1.49 -9.90 -6.18
C ILE A 46 -0.10 -10.52 -6.29
N ARG A 47 0.39 -10.69 -7.52
CA ARG A 47 1.77 -11.09 -7.79
C ARG A 47 2.66 -9.87 -7.83
N TRP A 48 3.80 -9.92 -7.16
CA TRP A 48 4.79 -8.86 -7.28
C TRP A 48 5.40 -8.82 -8.69
N GLN A 49 5.44 -7.63 -9.28
CA GLN A 49 6.07 -7.35 -10.56
C GLN A 49 6.40 -5.86 -10.60
N SER A 50 7.54 -5.49 -11.20
CA SER A 50 7.96 -4.09 -11.28
C SER A 50 7.10 -3.29 -12.26
N ASP A 51 7.03 -1.98 -12.05
CA ASP A 51 6.33 -1.04 -12.93
C ASP A 51 6.88 -1.07 -14.35
N GLU A 52 8.20 -1.17 -14.49
CA GLU A 52 8.84 -1.26 -15.81
C GLU A 52 8.34 -2.46 -16.61
N GLU A 53 8.14 -3.62 -15.95
CA GLU A 53 7.59 -4.83 -16.58
C GLU A 53 6.07 -4.73 -16.85
N ILE A 54 5.33 -3.98 -16.02
CA ILE A 54 3.86 -3.87 -16.13
C ILE A 54 3.46 -2.75 -17.09
N TYR A 55 4.07 -1.57 -16.94
CA TYR A 55 3.64 -0.32 -17.58
C TYR A 55 4.67 0.25 -18.56
N GLY A 56 5.92 -0.25 -18.56
CA GLY A 56 7.03 0.36 -19.29
C GLY A 56 7.52 1.68 -18.69
N GLU A 57 7.10 1.97 -17.46
CA GLU A 57 7.45 3.17 -16.68
C GLU A 57 8.26 2.76 -15.44
N THR A 58 9.11 3.64 -14.95
CA THR A 58 9.98 3.30 -13.80
C THR A 58 9.27 3.43 -12.46
N ASP A 59 8.11 4.07 -12.40
CA ASP A 59 7.43 4.44 -11.16
C ASP A 59 5.98 4.89 -11.43
N PHE A 60 5.06 3.95 -11.46
CA PHE A 60 3.64 4.17 -11.70
C PHE A 60 2.82 3.70 -10.49
N TRP A 61 2.12 4.59 -9.84
CA TRP A 61 1.30 4.25 -8.67
C TRP A 61 -0.11 3.85 -9.09
N ALA A 62 -0.36 2.55 -9.15
CA ALA A 62 -1.67 2.03 -9.56
C ALA A 62 -2.77 2.30 -8.52
N THR A 63 -4.00 2.48 -9.01
CA THR A 63 -5.18 2.46 -8.14
C THR A 63 -5.46 1.02 -7.68
N PRO A 64 -6.22 0.83 -6.58
CA PRO A 64 -6.66 -0.51 -6.20
C PRO A 64 -7.41 -1.26 -7.31
N ALA A 65 -8.16 -0.54 -8.16
CA ALA A 65 -8.86 -1.15 -9.29
C ALA A 65 -7.87 -1.58 -10.39
N GLU A 66 -6.85 -0.79 -10.68
CA GLU A 66 -5.78 -1.13 -11.62
C GLU A 66 -4.98 -2.35 -11.11
N THR A 67 -4.56 -2.33 -9.84
CA THR A 67 -3.84 -3.44 -9.19
C THR A 67 -4.66 -4.74 -9.22
N LEU A 68 -5.94 -4.70 -8.83
CA LEU A 68 -6.84 -5.85 -8.88
C LEU A 68 -7.15 -6.24 -10.33
N GLY A 69 -7.25 -5.26 -11.23
CA GLY A 69 -7.46 -5.46 -12.65
C GLY A 69 -6.36 -6.31 -13.28
N LEU A 70 -5.12 -5.94 -13.05
CA LEU A 70 -3.94 -6.64 -13.57
C LEU A 70 -3.57 -7.88 -12.76
N GLY A 71 -3.90 -7.91 -11.46
CA GLY A 71 -3.52 -8.98 -10.53
C GLY A 71 -2.02 -9.01 -10.23
N ARG A 72 -1.36 -7.87 -10.43
CA ARG A 72 0.08 -7.68 -10.22
C ARG A 72 0.37 -6.22 -9.90
N GLY A 73 1.49 -5.96 -9.26
CA GLY A 73 1.96 -4.64 -8.85
C GLY A 73 3.25 -4.73 -8.04
N ASP A 74 3.84 -3.59 -7.77
CA ASP A 74 5.03 -3.50 -6.93
C ASP A 74 4.71 -3.04 -5.49
N CYS A 75 5.71 -2.61 -4.72
CA CYS A 75 5.54 -2.32 -3.29
C CYS A 75 4.59 -1.15 -3.02
N GLU A 76 4.58 -0.13 -3.88
CA GLU A 76 3.67 1.01 -3.79
C GLU A 76 2.22 0.57 -4.00
N ASP A 77 1.96 -0.26 -5.01
CA ASP A 77 0.63 -0.75 -5.34
C ASP A 77 0.02 -1.60 -4.22
N PHE A 78 0.82 -2.50 -3.64
CA PHE A 78 0.40 -3.25 -2.46
C PHE A 78 0.06 -2.34 -1.29
N THR A 79 0.90 -1.33 -1.04
CA THR A 79 0.74 -0.39 0.08
C THR A 79 -0.50 0.47 -0.11
N ILE A 80 -0.71 1.02 -1.32
CA ILE A 80 -1.87 1.84 -1.70
C ILE A 80 -3.16 1.03 -1.57
N ALA A 81 -3.19 -0.18 -2.14
CA ALA A 81 -4.38 -1.03 -2.10
C ALA A 81 -4.78 -1.42 -0.67
N LYS A 82 -3.80 -1.72 0.20
CA LYS A 82 -4.03 -1.96 1.63
C LYS A 82 -4.54 -0.70 2.33
N TYR A 83 -3.91 0.46 2.10
CA TYR A 83 -4.33 1.74 2.67
C TYR A 83 -5.79 2.04 2.34
N VAL A 84 -6.15 2.04 1.05
CA VAL A 84 -7.50 2.33 0.59
C VAL A 84 -8.53 1.37 1.21
N SER A 85 -8.21 0.07 1.25
CA SER A 85 -9.10 -0.94 1.83
C SER A 85 -9.35 -0.72 3.32
N LEU A 86 -8.32 -0.39 4.09
CA LEU A 86 -8.44 -0.12 5.53
C LEU A 86 -9.17 1.19 5.79
N ARG A 87 -9.00 2.21 4.93
CA ARG A 87 -9.80 3.44 4.96
C ARG A 87 -11.28 3.15 4.73
N GLN A 88 -11.63 2.29 3.78
CA GLN A 88 -13.01 1.86 3.52
C GLN A 88 -13.63 1.06 4.68
N LEU A 89 -12.80 0.39 5.49
CA LEU A 89 -13.21 -0.27 6.73
C LEU A 89 -13.31 0.69 7.93
N GLY A 90 -13.16 2.00 7.71
CA GLY A 90 -13.34 3.03 8.73
C GLY A 90 -12.10 3.31 9.59
N ILE A 91 -10.94 2.74 9.27
CA ILE A 91 -9.70 3.10 10.01
C ILE A 91 -9.33 4.55 9.68
N PRO A 92 -9.14 5.42 10.69
CA PRO A 92 -8.83 6.83 10.50
C PRO A 92 -7.53 7.06 9.70
N ALA A 93 -7.51 8.13 8.88
CA ALA A 93 -6.35 8.44 8.03
C ALA A 93 -5.09 8.76 8.84
N ASP A 94 -5.24 9.36 10.01
CA ASP A 94 -4.14 9.72 10.91
C ASP A 94 -3.48 8.51 11.57
N GLN A 95 -4.15 7.35 11.56
CA GLN A 95 -3.61 6.08 12.02
C GLN A 95 -2.83 5.31 10.93
N LEU A 96 -2.92 5.71 9.66
CA LEU A 96 -2.31 5.01 8.53
C LEU A 96 -1.31 5.91 7.81
N ARG A 97 -0.07 5.43 7.65
CA ARG A 97 0.98 6.15 6.91
C ARG A 97 1.61 5.26 5.86
N LEU A 98 1.64 5.77 4.63
CA LEU A 98 2.47 5.19 3.58
C LEU A 98 3.92 5.57 3.91
N THR A 99 4.78 4.57 4.06
CA THR A 99 6.14 4.80 4.58
C THR A 99 7.18 4.28 3.59
N TYR A 100 7.97 5.20 3.08
CA TYR A 100 9.17 4.88 2.30
C TYR A 100 10.29 4.42 3.22
N VAL A 101 10.88 3.29 2.89
CA VAL A 101 11.95 2.66 3.66
C VAL A 101 13.09 2.21 2.75
N LYS A 102 14.28 2.05 3.32
CA LYS A 102 15.34 1.22 2.72
C LYS A 102 15.23 -0.17 3.31
N LEU A 103 14.87 -1.14 2.48
CA LEU A 103 14.85 -2.55 2.83
C LEU A 103 16.27 -3.12 2.73
N GLN A 104 16.80 -3.62 3.83
CA GLN A 104 18.10 -4.28 3.89
C GLN A 104 17.98 -5.71 3.40
N MET A 105 18.72 -6.04 2.36
CA MET A 105 18.75 -7.37 1.77
C MET A 105 19.92 -8.19 2.33
N THR A 106 19.81 -9.51 2.25
CA THR A 106 20.96 -10.40 2.48
C THR A 106 22.15 -10.01 1.60
N GLY A 107 23.35 -10.00 2.19
CA GLY A 107 24.56 -9.54 1.49
C GLY A 107 24.84 -8.04 1.55
N GLY A 108 24.14 -7.31 2.45
CA GLY A 108 24.45 -5.89 2.75
C GLY A 108 23.91 -4.88 1.72
N ARG A 109 23.22 -5.34 0.68
CA ARG A 109 22.54 -4.46 -0.29
C ARG A 109 21.26 -3.91 0.32
N SER A 110 20.87 -2.72 -0.11
CA SER A 110 19.56 -2.14 0.22
C SER A 110 18.84 -1.72 -1.04
N GLN A 111 17.51 -1.79 -1.00
CA GLN A 111 16.65 -1.28 -2.07
C GLN A 111 15.58 -0.35 -1.52
N ALA A 112 15.09 0.55 -2.36
CA ALA A 112 13.90 1.35 -2.05
C ALA A 112 12.70 0.42 -1.91
N HIS A 113 11.84 0.71 -0.92
CA HIS A 113 10.67 -0.08 -0.64
C HIS A 113 9.59 0.78 0.02
N MET A 114 8.32 0.39 -0.11
CA MET A 114 7.21 1.04 0.54
C MET A 114 6.41 0.04 1.38
N VAL A 115 6.02 0.48 2.58
CA VAL A 115 5.20 -0.30 3.50
C VAL A 115 4.07 0.56 4.06
N LEU A 116 2.99 -0.08 4.53
CA LEU A 116 1.95 0.60 5.28
C LEU A 116 2.21 0.46 6.78
N ALA A 117 2.28 1.58 7.48
CA ALA A 117 2.44 1.64 8.93
C ALA A 117 1.10 2.03 9.57
N TRP A 118 0.60 1.20 10.48
CA TRP A 118 -0.59 1.49 11.28
C TRP A 118 -0.23 1.85 12.72
N TYR A 119 -0.76 2.96 13.22
CA TYR A 119 -0.54 3.49 14.55
C TYR A 119 -1.83 3.38 15.37
N ALA A 120 -1.82 2.62 16.46
CA ALA A 120 -2.97 2.50 17.34
C ALA A 120 -3.34 3.84 18.02
N THR A 121 -2.32 4.62 18.36
CA THR A 121 -2.44 5.98 18.90
C THR A 121 -1.27 6.84 18.38
N PRO A 122 -1.41 8.16 18.36
CA PRO A 122 -0.30 9.06 18.01
C PRO A 122 0.97 8.76 18.82
N GLY A 123 2.10 8.53 18.13
CA GLY A 123 3.40 8.26 18.78
C GLY A 123 3.61 6.80 19.24
N SER A 124 2.63 5.91 19.09
CA SER A 124 2.85 4.48 19.36
C SER A 124 3.82 3.86 18.34
N VAL A 125 4.44 2.73 18.69
CA VAL A 125 5.20 1.92 17.72
C VAL A 125 4.21 1.32 16.72
N PRO A 126 4.34 1.61 15.42
CA PRO A 126 3.38 1.14 14.43
C PRO A 126 3.55 -0.36 14.15
N LEU A 127 2.45 -0.97 13.73
CA LEU A 127 2.46 -2.27 13.05
C LEU A 127 2.72 -2.06 11.56
N ILE A 128 3.57 -2.90 10.99
CA ILE A 128 3.98 -2.82 9.59
C ILE A 128 3.26 -3.89 8.77
N LEU A 129 2.54 -3.44 7.75
CA LEU A 129 1.93 -4.28 6.71
C LEU A 129 2.80 -4.19 5.46
N ASP A 130 3.30 -5.32 5.02
CA ASP A 130 4.30 -5.41 3.97
C ASP A 130 3.97 -6.54 2.98
N ASN A 131 4.49 -6.47 1.77
CA ASN A 131 4.44 -7.56 0.78
C ASN A 131 5.72 -8.40 0.77
N ALA A 132 6.86 -7.81 1.14
CA ALA A 132 8.14 -8.52 1.23
C ALA A 132 8.23 -9.42 2.49
N ASN A 133 7.62 -8.98 3.60
CA ASN A 133 7.41 -9.81 4.79
C ASN A 133 5.92 -9.82 5.12
N THR A 134 5.27 -10.96 4.91
CA THR A 134 3.82 -11.08 5.07
C THR A 134 3.32 -11.08 6.51
N GLN A 135 4.22 -11.20 7.49
CA GLN A 135 3.88 -11.09 8.91
C GLN A 135 3.71 -9.62 9.30
N ILE A 136 2.63 -9.32 9.98
CA ILE A 136 2.43 -8.00 10.58
C ILE A 136 3.22 -7.96 11.90
N LEU A 137 4.27 -7.14 11.92
CA LEU A 137 5.17 -7.00 13.05
C LEU A 137 5.27 -5.54 13.49
N PRO A 138 5.53 -5.27 14.78
CA PRO A 138 5.90 -3.93 15.22
C PRO A 138 7.16 -3.43 14.49
N ALA A 139 7.23 -2.15 14.19
CA ALA A 139 8.40 -1.54 13.52
C ALA A 139 9.70 -1.81 14.28
N SER A 140 9.65 -1.92 15.61
CA SER A 140 10.83 -2.27 16.45
C SER A 140 11.39 -3.66 16.18
N GLN A 141 10.61 -4.57 15.58
CA GLN A 141 11.03 -5.92 15.19
C GLN A 141 11.43 -6.00 13.70
N ARG A 142 11.18 -4.96 12.92
CA ARG A 142 11.55 -4.85 11.51
C ARG A 142 12.89 -4.13 11.35
N ARG A 143 13.97 -4.78 11.85
CA ARG A 143 15.35 -4.25 11.79
C ARG A 143 15.92 -4.19 10.37
N ASP A 144 15.28 -4.87 9.44
CA ASP A 144 15.54 -4.86 7.99
C ASP A 144 15.06 -3.56 7.33
N LEU A 145 14.18 -2.79 7.97
CA LEU A 145 13.62 -1.55 7.43
C LEU A 145 14.27 -0.31 8.07
N ARG A 146 14.70 0.63 7.22
CA ARG A 146 15.16 1.96 7.65
C ARG A 146 14.21 3.01 7.08
N PRO A 147 13.37 3.65 7.91
CA PRO A 147 12.46 4.69 7.46
C PRO A 147 13.21 5.88 6.85
N VAL A 148 12.69 6.39 5.73
CA VAL A 148 13.20 7.59 5.05
C VAL A 148 12.21 8.74 5.24
N PHE A 149 10.96 8.54 4.84
CA PHE A 149 9.84 9.45 5.10
C PHE A 149 8.53 8.67 5.11
N SER A 150 7.52 9.28 5.68
CA SER A 150 6.14 8.78 5.61
C SER A 150 5.17 9.92 5.30
N PHE A 151 4.02 9.58 4.75
CA PHE A 151 3.01 10.57 4.41
C PHE A 151 1.59 10.00 4.51
N THR A 152 0.65 10.90 4.60
CA THR A 152 -0.79 10.69 4.40
C THR A 152 -1.27 11.66 3.33
N SER A 153 -2.59 11.75 3.12
CA SER A 153 -3.17 12.78 2.24
C SER A 153 -2.82 14.22 2.66
N ASP A 154 -2.63 14.45 3.97
CA ASP A 154 -2.59 15.80 4.56
C ASP A 154 -1.24 16.15 5.20
N ALA A 155 -0.35 15.18 5.41
CA ALA A 155 0.88 15.38 6.15
C ALA A 155 2.06 14.57 5.61
N LEU A 156 3.26 15.12 5.79
CA LEU A 156 4.54 14.50 5.44
C LEU A 156 5.45 14.51 6.66
N TRP A 157 6.04 13.36 6.98
CA TRP A 157 7.05 13.21 8.03
C TRP A 157 8.36 12.71 7.44
N ILE A 158 9.46 13.43 7.68
CA ILE A 158 10.80 13.03 7.23
C ILE A 158 11.53 12.43 8.44
N ALA A 159 11.93 11.17 8.34
CA ALA A 159 12.76 10.52 9.34
C ALA A 159 14.19 11.00 9.16
N GLY A 160 14.79 11.63 10.20
CA GLY A 160 16.18 12.11 10.32
C GLY A 160 17.06 12.02 9.08
N SER A 161 16.83 12.88 8.08
CA SER A 161 17.45 12.80 6.77
C SER A 161 18.94 13.09 6.86
N ARG A 162 19.77 12.09 6.58
CA ARG A 162 21.11 12.35 6.04
C ARG A 162 20.93 12.68 4.54
N GLN A 163 21.53 13.75 4.10
CA GLN A 163 21.39 14.44 2.81
C GLN A 163 21.68 13.61 1.52
N ASN A 164 21.77 12.29 1.57
CA ASN A 164 22.17 11.44 0.44
C ASN A 164 21.07 10.50 -0.09
N ASP A 165 19.82 10.73 0.28
CA ASP A 165 18.73 9.95 -0.28
C ASP A 165 18.14 10.67 -1.49
N ASN A 166 18.38 10.15 -2.71
CA ASN A 166 17.86 10.68 -3.98
C ASN A 166 16.32 10.55 -4.12
N ILE A 167 15.61 10.35 -3.02
CA ILE A 167 14.14 10.26 -2.99
C ILE A 167 13.61 11.66 -2.77
N ASN A 168 12.88 12.19 -3.75
CA ASN A 168 12.21 13.48 -3.64
C ASN A 168 10.79 13.29 -3.09
N PRO A 169 10.52 13.67 -1.82
CA PRO A 169 9.18 13.50 -1.23
C PRO A 169 8.09 14.26 -1.99
N SER A 170 8.42 15.40 -2.62
CA SER A 170 7.45 16.20 -3.36
C SER A 170 6.95 15.50 -4.63
N SER A 171 7.81 14.77 -5.33
CA SER A 171 7.39 13.98 -6.51
C SER A 171 6.44 12.85 -6.10
N ARG A 172 6.72 12.20 -4.97
CA ARG A 172 5.88 11.12 -4.43
C ARG A 172 4.48 11.61 -4.03
N LEU A 173 4.39 12.78 -3.43
CA LEU A 173 3.09 13.42 -3.14
C LEU A 173 2.32 13.75 -4.42
N SER A 174 2.99 14.11 -5.51
CA SER A 174 2.35 14.34 -6.81
C SER A 174 1.76 13.04 -7.38
N GLN A 175 2.52 11.93 -7.35
CA GLN A 175 2.03 10.61 -7.76
C GLN A 175 0.86 10.13 -6.91
N TRP A 176 0.95 10.32 -5.59
CA TRP A 176 -0.16 10.04 -4.67
C TRP A 176 -1.44 10.79 -5.06
N ARG A 177 -1.35 12.10 -5.32
CA ARG A 177 -2.51 12.92 -5.74
C ARG A 177 -3.08 12.45 -7.08
N GLN A 178 -2.22 12.14 -8.05
CA GLN A 178 -2.66 11.61 -9.35
C GLN A 178 -3.36 10.28 -9.20
N MET A 179 -2.82 9.36 -8.40
CA MET A 179 -3.46 8.09 -8.07
C MET A 179 -4.83 8.29 -7.41
N LEU A 180 -4.95 9.17 -6.41
CA LEU A 180 -6.22 9.49 -5.75
C LEU A 180 -7.27 10.02 -6.73
N ASN A 181 -6.89 10.91 -7.65
CA ASN A 181 -7.79 11.45 -8.67
C ASN A 181 -8.32 10.33 -9.59
N ARG A 182 -7.45 9.39 -10.01
CA ARG A 182 -7.87 8.23 -10.80
C ARG A 182 -8.78 7.30 -9.99
N ALA A 183 -8.45 7.01 -8.75
CA ALA A 183 -9.26 6.18 -7.87
C ALA A 183 -10.66 6.76 -7.66
N GLN A 184 -10.76 8.07 -7.47
CA GLN A 184 -12.04 8.77 -7.37
C GLN A 184 -12.87 8.66 -8.66
N ALA A 185 -12.24 8.80 -9.83
CA ALA A 185 -12.91 8.61 -11.12
C ALA A 185 -13.40 7.17 -11.33
N GLU A 186 -12.78 6.19 -10.67
CA GLU A 186 -13.17 4.78 -10.64
C GLU A 186 -14.26 4.48 -9.59
N GLY A 187 -14.72 5.49 -8.84
CA GLY A 187 -15.74 5.37 -7.80
C GLY A 187 -15.20 4.89 -6.44
N ILE A 188 -13.89 4.94 -6.23
CA ILE A 188 -13.26 4.66 -4.94
C ILE A 188 -13.14 5.97 -4.17
N THR A 189 -13.91 6.10 -3.08
CA THR A 189 -13.85 7.24 -2.15
C THR A 189 -13.09 6.85 -0.87
N LEU A 190 -12.36 7.82 -0.27
CA LEU A 190 -11.56 7.66 0.96
C LEU A 190 -12.11 8.50 2.09
#